data_6094651b2adc430752dedbf5dd713384
#
_entry.id   6094651b2adc430752dedbf5dd713384
#
_cell.length_a   1.000
_cell.length_b   1.000
_cell.length_c   1.000
_cell.angle_alpha   90.00
_cell.angle_beta   90.00
_cell.angle_gamma   90.00
#
_symmetry.space_group_name_H-M   'P 1'
#
loop_
_entity.id
_entity.type
_entity.pdbx_description
1 polymer ?
#
loop_
_entity_poly.entity_id
_entity_poly.type
_entity_poly.pdbx_seq_one_letter_code
_entity_poly.pdbx_strand_id
1 'polypeptide(L)' 'MALTKKQKQVYDYIYYYVNDNSYAPTQSEIKEHFGFR' A
#
# COMPACT_ATOMS: atom_id res chain seq x y z
N MET A 1 -17.86 -1.79 -8.29
CA MET A 1 -17.46 -1.06 -7.07
C MET A 1 -16.23 -0.22 -7.36
N ALA A 2 -16.27 1.02 -6.94
CA ALA A 2 -15.17 1.94 -7.23
C ALA A 2 -14.33 2.16 -5.97
N LEU A 3 -13.03 2.07 -6.14
CA LEU A 3 -12.11 2.39 -5.07
C LEU A 3 -11.85 3.89 -5.06
N THR A 4 -11.65 4.45 -3.87
CA THR A 4 -11.21 5.84 -3.80
C THR A 4 -9.80 5.94 -4.33
N LYS A 5 -9.37 7.15 -4.69
CA LYS A 5 -8.02 7.35 -5.17
C LYS A 5 -6.99 6.89 -4.14
N LYS A 6 -7.27 7.18 -2.88
CA LYS A 6 -6.36 6.80 -1.81
C LYS A 6 -6.28 5.29 -1.66
N GLN A 7 -7.43 4.62 -1.72
CA GLN A 7 -7.43 3.17 -1.62
C GLN A 7 -6.71 2.52 -2.78
N LYS A 8 -6.88 3.08 -3.97
CA LYS A 8 -6.18 2.56 -5.12
C LYS A 8 -4.67 2.71 -4.98
N GLN A 9 -4.23 3.85 -4.46
CA GLN A 9 -2.81 4.07 -4.25
C GLN A 9 -2.24 3.07 -3.26
N VAL A 10 -2.97 2.79 -2.18
CA VAL A 10 -2.51 1.81 -1.21
C VAL A 10 -2.45 0.44 -1.84
N TYR A 11 -3.46 0.09 -2.62
CA TYR A 11 -3.50 -1.20 -3.29
C TYR A 11 -2.31 -1.36 -4.23
N ASP A 12 -2.05 -0.33 -5.03
CA ASP A 12 -0.93 -0.37 -5.96
C ASP A 12 0.39 -0.50 -5.23
N TYR A 13 0.54 0.22 -4.13
CA TYR A 13 1.76 0.15 -3.33
C TYR A 13 2.00 -1.26 -2.82
N ILE A 14 0.93 -1.89 -2.31
CA ILE A 14 1.05 -3.26 -1.79
C ILE A 14 1.43 -4.20 -2.91
N TYR A 15 0.81 -4.04 -4.07
CA TYR A 15 1.10 -4.90 -5.21
C TYR A 15 2.57 -4.84 -5.60
N TYR A 16 3.08 -3.64 -5.74
CA TYR A 16 4.49 -3.47 -6.12
C TYR A 16 5.42 -3.92 -5.01
N TYR A 17 5.02 -3.70 -3.78
CA TYR A 17 5.85 -4.11 -2.65
C TYR A 17 6.00 -5.63 -2.63
N VAL A 18 4.89 -6.34 -2.79
CA VAL A 18 4.93 -7.80 -2.80
C VAL A 18 5.78 -8.30 -3.97
N ASN A 19 5.61 -7.66 -5.12
CA ASN A 19 6.33 -8.05 -6.31
C ASN A 19 7.83 -7.87 -6.15
N ASP A 20 8.23 -6.86 -5.40
CA ASP A 20 9.64 -6.51 -5.22
C ASP A 20 10.27 -7.26 -4.05
N ASN A 21 9.50 -7.49 -2.98
CA ASN A 21 10.04 -8.05 -1.74
C ASN A 21 9.56 -9.47 -1.46
N SER A 22 8.61 -9.98 -2.20
CA SER A 22 8.06 -11.32 -2.04
C SER A 22 7.23 -11.47 -0.77
N TYR A 23 6.86 -10.37 -0.13
CA TYR A 23 5.96 -10.39 1.02
C TYR A 23 5.24 -9.06 1.11
N ALA A 24 4.08 -9.09 1.76
CA ALA A 24 3.27 -7.89 1.87
C ALA A 24 3.83 -6.93 2.92
N PRO A 25 3.63 -5.63 2.75
CA PRO A 25 4.08 -4.66 3.76
C PRO A 25 3.19 -4.72 4.99
N THR A 26 3.76 -4.36 6.13
CA THR A 26 2.97 -4.25 7.35
C THR A 26 2.21 -2.93 7.34
N GLN A 27 1.25 -2.80 8.27
CA GLN A 27 0.51 -1.55 8.39
C GLN A 27 1.44 -0.40 8.74
N SER A 28 2.46 -0.67 9.53
CA SER A 28 3.43 0.36 9.86
C SER A 28 4.15 0.88 8.62
N GLU A 29 4.52 -0.04 7.75
CA GLU A 29 5.18 0.34 6.50
C GLU A 29 4.27 1.21 5.64
N ILE A 30 3.01 0.82 5.54
CA ILE A 30 2.05 1.56 4.73
C ILE A 30 1.84 2.96 5.31
N LYS A 31 1.70 3.04 6.62
CA LYS A 31 1.50 4.34 7.28
C LYS A 31 2.69 5.26 7.04
N GLU A 32 3.88 4.72 7.15
CA GLU A 32 5.09 5.52 6.94
C GLU A 32 5.17 6.00 5.50
N HIS A 33 4.85 5.12 4.57
CA HIS A 33 4.97 5.47 3.16
C HIS A 33 4.00 6.59 2.78
N PHE A 34 2.77 6.52 3.30
CA PHE A 34 1.73 7.49 2.92
C PHE A 34 1.60 8.62 3.93
N GLY A 35 2.29 8.55 5.03
CA GLY A 35 2.23 9.60 6.03
C GLY A 35 0.92 9.63 6.79
N PHE A 36 0.26 8.50 6.97
CA PHE A 36 -0.98 8.43 7.74
C PHE A 36 -0.69 8.71 9.21
N ARG A 37 -1.67 9.34 9.85
CA ARG A 37 -1.54 9.65 11.26
C ARG A 37 -2.57 8.95 12.08
#